data_abb0f26d764224d02b58edc6a7d22d48
#
_entry.id   abb0f26d764224d02b58edc6a7d22d48
#
_cell.length_a   1.000
_cell.length_b   1.000
_cell.length_c   1.000
_cell.angle_alpha   90.00
_cell.angle_beta   90.00
_cell.angle_gamma   90.00
#
_symmetry.space_group_name_H-M   'P 1'
#
loop_
_entity.id
_entity.type
_entity.pdbx_description
1 polymer ?
#
loop_
_entity_poly.entity_id
_entity_poly.type
_entity_poly.pdbx_seq_one_letter_code
_entity_poly.pdbx_strand_id
1 'polypeptide(L)'
;MITMRAAFLLTLGCLTSIVTVARPVSYTGGWTVIEESDRQSSSVLVHYTPAHQWSVGPRVELNRDDDFALYSVQPTWLAKRWFGADYQGNLYFFGGAGIASGTNGNLLDDRFAAYGGVMADWETRSLFASYRARYLGASHFGEQFMQAARIGFAPYEGDTGDLHTWLMLEIDHRPSDPNSVAVTPLVRFFKGPLLVEAGYNLTVNQPLFNFTYRF
;
A
#
# COMPACT_ATOMS: atom_id res chain seq x y z
N MET A 1 29.77 23.62 56.35
CA MET A 1 29.72 23.90 54.88
C MET A 1 29.63 22.54 54.19
N ILE A 2 28.47 22.14 53.78
CA ILE A 2 28.22 20.84 53.13
C ILE A 2 27.89 21.17 51.66
N THR A 3 28.78 20.79 50.75
CA THR A 3 28.60 20.94 49.31
C THR A 3 27.83 19.72 48.76
N MET A 4 26.58 19.93 48.38
CA MET A 4 25.74 18.96 47.68
C MET A 4 26.15 18.91 46.20
N ARG A 5 26.70 17.78 45.74
CA ARG A 5 26.95 17.51 44.32
C ARG A 5 25.67 16.89 43.72
N ALA A 6 24.98 17.63 42.87
CA ALA A 6 23.89 17.10 42.09
C ALA A 6 24.44 16.23 40.93
N ALA A 7 24.17 14.93 40.98
CA ALA A 7 24.44 14.01 39.90
C ALA A 7 23.29 14.11 38.85
N PHE A 8 23.59 14.64 37.68
CA PHE A 8 22.68 14.67 36.56
C PHE A 8 22.76 13.32 35.82
N LEU A 9 21.77 12.46 36.06
CA LEU A 9 21.61 11.22 35.29
C LEU A 9 21.01 11.56 33.94
N LEU A 10 21.85 11.54 32.89
CA LEU A 10 21.42 11.55 31.52
C LEU A 10 20.86 10.13 31.19
N THR A 11 19.55 9.99 31.19
CA THR A 11 18.90 8.83 30.60
C THR A 11 18.97 8.96 29.08
N LEU A 12 19.93 8.24 28.49
CA LEU A 12 20.04 8.03 27.07
C LEU A 12 18.87 7.12 26.63
N GLY A 13 17.75 7.71 26.22
CA GLY A 13 16.65 6.98 25.63
C GLY A 13 17.11 6.34 24.33
N CYS A 14 17.23 5.02 24.30
CA CYS A 14 17.32 4.26 23.06
C CYS A 14 16.08 4.52 22.21
N LEU A 15 16.17 5.47 21.28
CA LEU A 15 15.24 5.60 20.18
C LEU A 15 15.48 4.42 19.24
N THR A 16 14.74 3.33 19.45
CA THR A 16 14.66 2.26 18.46
C THR A 16 14.06 2.84 17.19
N SER A 17 14.91 3.03 16.20
CA SER A 17 14.54 3.52 14.88
C SER A 17 13.61 2.50 14.22
N ILE A 18 12.31 2.76 14.27
CA ILE A 18 11.32 1.96 13.56
C ILE A 18 11.50 2.30 12.07
N VAL A 19 12.00 1.34 11.30
CA VAL A 19 11.99 1.42 9.84
C VAL A 19 10.53 1.49 9.41
N THR A 20 10.07 2.66 8.99
CA THR A 20 8.69 2.90 8.60
C THR A 20 8.54 2.61 7.11
N VAL A 21 8.34 1.36 6.75
CA VAL A 21 7.86 1.02 5.40
C VAL A 21 6.43 1.53 5.24
N ALA A 22 6.08 2.00 4.03
CA ALA A 22 4.73 2.49 3.72
C ALA A 22 3.71 1.35 3.88
N ARG A 23 2.96 1.39 4.97
CA ARG A 23 1.98 0.36 5.35
C ARG A 23 0.57 0.91 5.28
N PRO A 24 -0.43 0.08 4.93
CA PRO A 24 -1.84 0.52 4.84
C PRO A 24 -2.41 1.03 6.16
N VAL A 25 -1.88 0.58 7.31
CA VAL A 25 -2.25 1.09 8.64
C VAL A 25 -1.03 1.77 9.25
N SER A 26 -1.14 3.06 9.50
CA SER A 26 -0.09 3.93 10.03
C SER A 26 -0.07 3.93 11.57
N TYR A 27 0.54 4.95 12.19
CA TYR A 27 0.43 5.21 13.63
C TYR A 27 -0.93 5.84 13.97
N THR A 28 -1.37 5.64 15.20
CA THR A 28 -2.64 6.20 15.70
C THR A 28 -2.64 7.73 15.60
N GLY A 29 -3.67 8.29 15.00
CA GLY A 29 -3.81 9.73 14.73
C GLY A 29 -3.21 10.19 13.40
N GLY A 30 -2.48 9.32 12.70
CA GLY A 30 -1.82 9.66 11.43
C GLY A 30 -2.77 9.61 10.24
N TRP A 31 -2.46 10.43 9.25
CA TRP A 31 -3.05 10.41 7.93
C TRP A 31 -2.08 9.81 6.91
N THR A 32 -2.60 9.17 5.90
CA THR A 32 -1.80 8.64 4.80
C THR A 32 -2.52 8.88 3.48
N VAL A 33 -1.78 9.35 2.49
CA VAL A 33 -2.21 9.40 1.09
C VAL A 33 -1.49 8.29 0.36
N ILE A 34 -2.24 7.46 -0.35
CA ILE A 34 -1.73 6.37 -1.19
C ILE A 34 -2.28 6.59 -2.59
N GLU A 35 -1.42 6.75 -3.56
CA GLU A 35 -1.74 6.72 -4.98
C GLU A 35 -1.16 5.44 -5.55
N GLU A 36 -1.96 4.72 -6.32
CA GLU A 36 -1.57 3.51 -7.04
C GLU A 36 -2.04 3.61 -8.48
N SER A 37 -1.13 3.45 -9.42
CA SER A 37 -1.41 3.41 -10.84
C SER A 37 -0.73 2.21 -11.48
N ASP A 38 -1.54 1.30 -12.01
CA ASP A 38 -1.11 0.08 -12.66
C ASP A 38 -1.65 -0.02 -14.09
N ARG A 39 -1.56 -1.19 -14.70
CA ARG A 39 -2.00 -1.44 -16.08
C ARG A 39 -3.51 -1.26 -16.30
N GLN A 40 -4.34 -1.35 -15.28
CA GLN A 40 -5.80 -1.33 -15.38
C GLN A 40 -6.42 -0.10 -14.74
N SER A 41 -5.89 0.35 -13.63
CA SER A 41 -6.52 1.38 -12.82
C SER A 41 -5.53 2.40 -12.29
N SER A 42 -6.07 3.57 -11.94
CA SER A 42 -5.39 4.56 -11.11
C SER A 42 -6.29 4.89 -9.94
N SER A 43 -5.74 4.96 -8.74
CA SER A 43 -6.52 5.22 -7.54
C SER A 43 -5.79 6.10 -6.53
N VAL A 44 -6.58 6.84 -5.77
CA VAL A 44 -6.11 7.61 -4.62
C VAL A 44 -6.93 7.21 -3.41
N LEU A 45 -6.26 6.79 -2.35
CA LEU A 45 -6.83 6.53 -1.03
C LEU A 45 -6.24 7.52 -0.04
N VAL A 46 -7.09 8.27 0.64
CA VAL A 46 -6.69 9.12 1.77
C VAL A 46 -7.31 8.53 3.02
N HIS A 47 -6.51 8.02 3.93
CA HIS A 47 -7.05 7.38 5.11
C HIS A 47 -6.49 7.94 6.43
N TYR A 48 -7.33 7.91 7.45
CA TYR A 48 -7.02 8.21 8.83
C TYR A 48 -6.88 6.91 9.63
N THR A 49 -5.96 6.88 10.59
CA THR A 49 -5.69 5.73 11.46
C THR A 49 -6.19 6.02 12.88
N PRO A 50 -7.46 5.75 13.23
CA PRO A 50 -8.00 6.03 14.57
C PRO A 50 -7.43 5.12 15.66
N ALA A 51 -6.97 3.93 15.29
CA ALA A 51 -6.36 2.96 16.19
C ALA A 51 -5.26 2.17 15.48
N HIS A 52 -4.32 1.60 16.24
CA HIS A 52 -3.14 0.91 15.70
C HIS A 52 -3.44 -0.29 14.77
N GLN A 53 -4.67 -0.78 14.76
CA GLN A 53 -5.11 -1.89 13.90
C GLN A 53 -6.05 -1.45 12.76
N TRP A 54 -6.50 -0.19 12.73
CA TRP A 54 -7.51 0.25 11.79
C TRP A 54 -7.11 1.53 11.08
N SER A 55 -7.39 1.59 9.81
CA SER A 55 -7.47 2.82 9.05
C SER A 55 -8.75 2.86 8.23
N VAL A 56 -9.25 4.05 7.94
CA VAL A 56 -10.43 4.25 7.13
C VAL A 56 -10.35 5.57 6.39
N GLY A 57 -10.84 5.59 5.15
CA GLY A 57 -10.91 6.82 4.38
C GLY A 57 -11.51 6.68 2.99
N PRO A 58 -11.73 7.80 2.32
CA PRO A 58 -12.22 7.82 0.95
C PRO A 58 -11.18 7.27 -0.03
N ARG A 59 -11.66 6.50 -1.00
CA ARG A 59 -10.92 6.02 -2.17
C ARG A 59 -11.64 6.41 -3.43
N VAL A 60 -10.91 6.96 -4.36
CA VAL A 60 -11.34 7.16 -5.76
C VAL A 60 -10.47 6.27 -6.63
N GLU A 61 -11.08 5.51 -7.51
CA GLU A 61 -10.41 4.61 -8.44
C GLU A 61 -11.00 4.81 -9.83
N LEU A 62 -10.15 5.08 -10.81
CA LEU A 62 -10.49 5.13 -12.23
C LEU A 62 -10.08 3.79 -12.84
N ASN A 63 -11.06 2.99 -13.24
CA ASN A 63 -10.84 1.78 -14.02
C ASN A 63 -10.86 2.14 -15.50
N ARG A 64 -9.76 1.84 -16.19
CA ARG A 64 -9.58 2.19 -17.60
C ARG A 64 -10.10 1.13 -18.55
N ASP A 65 -10.13 -0.12 -18.12
CA ASP A 65 -10.52 -1.25 -18.98
C ASP A 65 -12.04 -1.37 -19.07
N ASP A 66 -12.76 -1.07 -17.99
CA ASP A 66 -14.23 -1.15 -17.93
C ASP A 66 -14.90 0.23 -17.87
N ASP A 67 -14.14 1.31 -18.13
CA ASP A 67 -14.62 2.69 -18.30
C ASP A 67 -15.51 3.19 -17.16
N PHE A 68 -15.12 2.98 -15.90
CA PHE A 68 -15.84 3.54 -14.76
C PHE A 68 -14.92 4.16 -13.72
N ALA A 69 -15.46 5.09 -12.94
CA ALA A 69 -14.87 5.63 -11.73
C ALA A 69 -15.60 5.08 -10.49
N LEU A 70 -14.85 4.57 -9.52
CA LEU A 70 -15.38 4.07 -8.25
C LEU A 70 -15.08 5.08 -7.14
N TYR A 71 -16.11 5.60 -6.50
CA TYR A 71 -16.05 6.44 -5.30
C TYR A 71 -16.48 5.62 -4.11
N SER A 72 -15.59 5.36 -3.18
CA SER A 72 -15.84 4.42 -2.06
C SER A 72 -15.23 4.90 -0.75
N VAL A 73 -15.66 4.27 0.35
CA VAL A 73 -14.98 4.37 1.64
C VAL A 73 -14.31 3.02 1.92
N GLN A 74 -13.04 3.05 2.27
CA GLN A 74 -12.23 1.86 2.50
C GLN A 74 -11.76 1.79 3.97
N PRO A 75 -12.31 0.91 4.80
CA PRO A 75 -11.66 0.41 6.00
C PRO A 75 -10.54 -0.57 5.64
N THR A 76 -9.48 -0.56 6.45
CA THR A 76 -8.38 -1.53 6.41
C THR A 76 -8.06 -1.98 7.83
N TRP A 77 -7.98 -3.27 8.04
CA TRP A 77 -7.71 -3.88 9.33
C TRP A 77 -6.38 -4.64 9.30
N LEU A 78 -5.46 -4.26 10.19
CA LEU A 78 -4.26 -5.02 10.50
C LEU A 78 -4.64 -6.19 11.43
N ALA A 79 -4.90 -7.35 10.86
CA ALA A 79 -5.35 -8.53 11.58
C ALA A 79 -4.24 -9.15 12.42
N LYS A 80 -3.01 -9.14 11.89
CA LYS A 80 -1.85 -9.71 12.59
C LYS A 80 -0.57 -9.00 12.20
N ARG A 81 0.32 -8.84 13.17
CA ARG A 81 1.69 -8.41 12.98
C ARG A 81 2.62 -9.35 13.72
N TRP A 82 3.66 -9.79 13.03
CA TRP A 82 4.72 -10.62 13.58
C TRP A 82 6.00 -9.82 13.60
N PHE A 83 6.76 -9.97 14.66
CA PHE A 83 8.09 -9.43 14.80
C PHE A 83 9.05 -10.56 15.13
N GLY A 84 10.18 -10.62 14.43
CA GLY A 84 11.36 -11.38 14.82
C GLY A 84 12.53 -10.44 15.11
N ALA A 85 13.70 -11.02 15.36
CA ALA A 85 14.92 -10.23 15.58
C ALA A 85 15.28 -9.40 14.34
N ASP A 86 15.11 -10.01 13.15
CA ASP A 86 15.55 -9.42 11.88
C ASP A 86 14.42 -9.32 10.84
N TYR A 87 13.17 -9.57 11.22
CA TYR A 87 12.06 -9.50 10.27
C TYR A 87 10.79 -8.92 10.90
N GLN A 88 9.93 -8.43 10.02
CA GLN A 88 8.55 -8.09 10.33
C GLN A 88 7.63 -8.68 9.27
N GLY A 89 6.47 -9.20 9.70
CA GLY A 89 5.39 -9.64 8.83
C GLY A 89 4.07 -8.99 9.24
N ASN A 90 3.19 -8.75 8.26
CA ASN A 90 1.87 -8.20 8.50
C ASN A 90 0.83 -8.93 7.67
N LEU A 91 -0.39 -9.02 8.21
CA LEU A 91 -1.57 -9.49 7.51
C LEU A 91 -2.68 -8.46 7.67
N TYR A 92 -3.23 -8.01 6.54
CA TYR A 92 -4.31 -7.04 6.49
C TYR A 92 -5.51 -7.61 5.73
N PHE A 93 -6.69 -7.21 6.18
CA PHE A 93 -7.90 -7.28 5.40
C PHE A 93 -8.37 -5.86 5.08
N PHE A 94 -8.85 -5.66 3.88
CA PHE A 94 -9.42 -4.39 3.46
C PHE A 94 -10.69 -4.63 2.67
N GLY A 95 -11.55 -3.63 2.64
CA GLY A 95 -12.76 -3.68 1.84
C GLY A 95 -13.27 -2.28 1.63
N GLY A 96 -14.26 -2.14 0.76
CA GLY A 96 -14.90 -0.85 0.53
C GLY A 96 -16.23 -1.03 -0.16
N ALA A 97 -17.06 -0.01 -0.01
CA ALA A 97 -18.34 0.08 -0.70
C ALA A 97 -18.57 1.51 -1.14
N GLY A 98 -19.26 1.68 -2.25
CA GLY A 98 -19.50 2.98 -2.84
C GLY A 98 -20.29 2.95 -4.14
N ILE A 99 -20.03 3.93 -4.97
CA ILE A 99 -20.72 4.12 -6.25
C ILE A 99 -19.70 4.01 -7.38
N ALA A 100 -19.98 3.14 -8.34
CA ALA A 100 -19.32 3.08 -9.64
C ALA A 100 -20.13 3.90 -10.65
N SER A 101 -19.47 4.80 -11.35
CA SER A 101 -20.07 5.72 -12.33
C SER A 101 -19.33 5.60 -13.66
N GLY A 102 -20.06 5.42 -14.76
CA GLY A 102 -19.47 5.31 -16.09
C GLY A 102 -18.74 6.58 -16.52
N THR A 103 -17.58 6.44 -17.15
CA THR A 103 -16.76 7.58 -17.64
C THR A 103 -17.10 7.98 -19.08
N ASN A 104 -17.88 7.19 -19.80
CA ASN A 104 -18.22 7.41 -21.23
C ASN A 104 -19.39 8.39 -21.47
N GLY A 105 -19.66 9.30 -20.54
CA GLY A 105 -20.66 10.38 -20.71
C GLY A 105 -22.11 10.00 -20.38
N ASN A 106 -22.41 8.75 -20.07
CA ASN A 106 -23.72 8.33 -19.55
C ASN A 106 -23.73 8.42 -18.03
N LEU A 107 -23.79 9.64 -17.48
CA LEU A 107 -23.87 9.91 -16.04
C LEU A 107 -25.10 9.31 -15.33
N LEU A 108 -25.98 8.63 -16.06
CA LEU A 108 -27.20 7.99 -15.53
C LEU A 108 -26.99 6.55 -15.04
N ASP A 109 -25.76 6.04 -15.10
CA ASP A 109 -25.44 4.66 -14.77
C ASP A 109 -24.67 4.50 -13.44
N ASP A 110 -25.00 5.33 -12.46
CA ASP A 110 -24.48 5.16 -11.12
C ASP A 110 -24.98 3.84 -10.51
N ARG A 111 -24.05 2.99 -10.08
CA ARG A 111 -24.35 1.68 -9.53
C ARG A 111 -23.60 1.45 -8.24
N PHE A 112 -24.22 0.70 -7.34
CA PHE A 112 -23.53 0.23 -6.16
C PHE A 112 -22.38 -0.70 -6.55
N ALA A 113 -21.23 -0.50 -5.90
CA ALA A 113 -20.08 -1.37 -6.02
C ALA A 113 -19.47 -1.65 -4.64
N ALA A 114 -18.93 -2.84 -4.48
CA ALA A 114 -18.24 -3.23 -3.26
C ALA A 114 -17.04 -4.12 -3.60
N TYR A 115 -16.01 -4.05 -2.78
CA TYR A 115 -14.84 -4.90 -2.91
C TYR A 115 -14.33 -5.35 -1.55
N GLY A 116 -13.57 -6.43 -1.58
CA GLY A 116 -12.85 -6.94 -0.43
C GLY A 116 -11.55 -7.60 -0.85
N GLY A 117 -10.61 -7.64 0.07
CA GLY A 117 -9.31 -8.22 -0.22
C GLY A 117 -8.47 -8.49 1.01
N VAL A 118 -7.36 -9.15 0.75
CA VAL A 118 -6.33 -9.48 1.71
C VAL A 118 -4.98 -9.01 1.20
N MET A 119 -4.13 -8.58 2.10
CA MET A 119 -2.73 -8.27 1.82
C MET A 119 -1.86 -8.84 2.93
N ALA A 120 -0.77 -9.47 2.56
CA ALA A 120 0.27 -9.90 3.47
C ALA A 120 1.62 -9.37 2.98
N ASP A 121 2.46 -8.95 3.90
CA ASP A 121 3.84 -8.61 3.62
C ASP A 121 4.78 -9.23 4.67
N TRP A 122 6.00 -9.46 4.24
CA TRP A 122 7.11 -9.88 5.06
C TRP A 122 8.38 -9.19 4.58
N GLU A 123 9.15 -8.67 5.53
CA GLU A 123 10.37 -7.93 5.22
C GLU A 123 11.46 -8.16 6.25
N THR A 124 12.69 -8.13 5.78
CA THR A 124 13.92 -7.95 6.54
C THR A 124 14.56 -6.61 6.18
N ARG A 125 15.78 -6.35 6.60
CA ARG A 125 16.53 -5.16 6.16
C ARG A 125 16.87 -5.18 4.67
N SER A 126 16.99 -6.39 4.08
CA SER A 126 17.45 -6.58 2.70
C SER A 126 16.50 -7.35 1.79
N LEU A 127 15.50 -8.06 2.33
CA LEU A 127 14.55 -8.86 1.56
C LEU A 127 13.11 -8.43 1.86
N PHE A 128 12.29 -8.42 0.81
CA PHE A 128 10.87 -8.12 0.86
C PHE A 128 10.07 -9.15 0.07
N ALA A 129 8.94 -9.56 0.61
CA ALA A 129 7.93 -10.33 -0.11
C ALA A 129 6.54 -9.82 0.27
N SER A 130 5.62 -9.77 -0.69
CA SER A 130 4.21 -9.47 -0.41
C SER A 130 3.28 -10.22 -1.34
N TYR A 131 2.03 -10.37 -0.88
CA TYR A 131 0.93 -10.90 -1.66
C TYR A 131 -0.31 -10.04 -1.39
N ARG A 132 -1.07 -9.75 -2.45
CA ARG A 132 -2.35 -9.04 -2.40
C ARG A 132 -3.36 -9.76 -3.28
N ALA A 133 -4.58 -9.91 -2.79
CA ALA A 133 -5.72 -10.34 -3.59
C ALA A 133 -6.91 -9.43 -3.32
N ARG A 134 -7.70 -9.13 -4.36
CA ARG A 134 -8.89 -8.28 -4.30
C ARG A 134 -9.95 -8.85 -5.23
N TYR A 135 -11.18 -8.85 -4.74
CA TYR A 135 -12.37 -9.06 -5.55
C TYR A 135 -13.22 -7.80 -5.52
N LEU A 136 -13.67 -7.34 -6.68
CA LEU A 136 -14.55 -6.19 -6.87
C LEU A 136 -15.81 -6.68 -7.60
N GLY A 137 -16.99 -6.38 -7.04
CA GLY A 137 -18.28 -6.47 -7.71
C GLY A 137 -18.80 -5.05 -7.97
N ALA A 138 -18.88 -4.67 -9.23
CA ALA A 138 -19.34 -3.35 -9.66
C ALA A 138 -20.65 -3.43 -10.45
N SER A 139 -21.56 -4.27 -10.02
CA SER A 139 -22.90 -4.44 -10.61
C SER A 139 -22.85 -4.53 -12.15
N HIS A 140 -23.31 -3.49 -12.85
CA HIS A 140 -23.35 -3.44 -14.32
C HIS A 140 -21.97 -3.44 -15.00
N PHE A 141 -20.94 -2.95 -14.31
CA PHE A 141 -19.57 -2.91 -14.83
C PHE A 141 -18.79 -4.23 -14.63
N GLY A 142 -19.48 -5.27 -14.11
CA GLY A 142 -18.93 -6.61 -13.98
C GLY A 142 -18.22 -6.89 -12.66
N GLU A 143 -17.53 -8.02 -12.66
CA GLU A 143 -16.79 -8.53 -11.52
C GLU A 143 -15.32 -8.68 -11.90
N GLN A 144 -14.44 -8.27 -11.00
CA GLN A 144 -13.00 -8.33 -11.20
C GLN A 144 -12.33 -9.05 -10.04
N PHE A 145 -11.52 -10.03 -10.35
CA PHE A 145 -10.59 -10.63 -9.42
C PHE A 145 -9.17 -10.30 -9.85
N MET A 146 -8.37 -9.83 -8.90
CA MET A 146 -6.95 -9.61 -9.10
C MET A 146 -6.15 -10.18 -7.94
N GLN A 147 -4.97 -10.70 -8.24
CA GLN A 147 -3.97 -11.03 -7.25
C GLN A 147 -2.58 -10.64 -7.76
N ALA A 148 -1.71 -10.26 -6.85
CA ALA A 148 -0.34 -9.89 -7.16
C ALA A 148 0.60 -10.42 -6.08
N ALA A 149 1.74 -10.93 -6.51
CA ALA A 149 2.86 -11.30 -5.65
C ALA A 149 4.06 -10.43 -6.00
N ARG A 150 4.79 -9.99 -5.00
CA ARG A 150 5.95 -9.11 -5.17
C ARG A 150 7.11 -9.63 -4.34
N ILE A 151 8.30 -9.65 -4.92
CA ILE A 151 9.55 -9.91 -4.22
C ILE A 151 10.51 -8.76 -4.48
N GLY A 152 11.42 -8.51 -3.55
CA GLY A 152 12.40 -7.43 -3.70
C GLY A 152 13.62 -7.64 -2.82
N PHE A 153 14.69 -6.97 -3.21
CA PHE A 153 15.89 -6.88 -2.39
C PHE A 153 16.43 -5.46 -2.35
N ALA A 154 17.02 -5.09 -1.22
CA ALA A 154 17.74 -3.84 -1.06
C ALA A 154 19.21 -4.08 -1.41
N PRO A 155 19.80 -3.34 -2.40
CA PRO A 155 21.20 -3.50 -2.78
C PRO A 155 22.18 -2.99 -1.72
N TYR A 156 21.69 -2.23 -0.75
CA TYR A 156 22.44 -1.74 0.41
C TYR A 156 21.50 -1.56 1.62
N GLU A 157 22.05 -1.61 2.80
CA GLU A 157 21.35 -1.25 4.03
C GLU A 157 21.66 0.22 4.36
N GLY A 158 20.63 1.06 4.47
CA GLY A 158 20.74 2.45 4.87
C GLY A 158 20.43 2.63 6.36
N ASP A 159 20.91 3.71 6.94
CA ASP A 159 20.57 4.15 8.29
C ASP A 159 19.26 4.94 8.31
N THR A 160 18.76 5.23 9.51
CA THR A 160 17.53 6.03 9.67
C THR A 160 17.70 7.40 9.06
N GLY A 161 16.80 7.76 8.12
CA GLY A 161 16.84 9.05 7.40
C GLY A 161 17.57 9.00 6.06
N ASP A 162 18.26 7.90 5.76
CA ASP A 162 18.84 7.68 4.44
C ASP A 162 17.75 7.39 3.40
N LEU A 163 18.14 7.48 2.13
CA LEU A 163 17.32 6.97 1.04
C LEU A 163 17.48 5.45 0.97
N HIS A 164 16.40 4.74 1.14
CA HIS A 164 16.36 3.29 0.93
C HIS A 164 15.89 2.98 -0.48
N THR A 165 16.61 2.10 -1.17
CA THR A 165 16.30 1.67 -2.53
C THR A 165 16.05 0.17 -2.55
N TRP A 166 14.97 -0.23 -3.24
CA TRP A 166 14.63 -1.64 -3.43
C TRP A 166 14.45 -1.94 -4.91
N LEU A 167 15.06 -3.01 -5.37
CA LEU A 167 14.82 -3.57 -6.69
C LEU A 167 13.81 -4.71 -6.53
N MET A 168 12.71 -4.63 -7.26
CA MET A 168 11.57 -5.51 -7.05
C MET A 168 11.03 -6.07 -8.36
N LEU A 169 10.37 -7.22 -8.24
CA LEU A 169 9.61 -7.84 -9.32
C LEU A 169 8.21 -8.13 -8.81
N GLU A 170 7.21 -7.67 -9.55
CA GLU A 170 5.81 -8.00 -9.34
C GLU A 170 5.31 -8.94 -10.43
N ILE A 171 4.51 -9.93 -10.04
CA ILE A 171 3.71 -10.75 -10.93
C ILE A 171 2.26 -10.55 -10.52
N ASP A 172 1.45 -10.00 -11.40
CA ASP A 172 0.02 -9.87 -11.21
C ASP A 172 -0.76 -10.86 -12.09
N HIS A 173 -1.89 -11.33 -11.56
CA HIS A 173 -2.78 -12.26 -12.24
C HIS A 173 -4.22 -11.75 -12.15
N ARG A 174 -4.85 -11.60 -13.31
CA ARG A 174 -6.23 -11.16 -13.51
C ARG A 174 -6.91 -12.11 -14.49
N PRO A 175 -7.70 -13.10 -14.00
CA PRO A 175 -8.24 -14.17 -14.84
C PRO A 175 -9.10 -13.71 -16.02
N SER A 176 -9.78 -12.56 -15.87
CA SER A 176 -10.65 -11.98 -16.90
C SER A 176 -9.92 -11.24 -18.01
N ASP A 177 -8.64 -10.92 -17.82
CA ASP A 177 -7.88 -10.16 -18.83
C ASP A 177 -7.32 -11.07 -19.93
N PRO A 178 -7.22 -10.58 -21.18
CA PRO A 178 -6.57 -11.29 -22.26
C PRO A 178 -5.10 -11.67 -21.93
N ASN A 179 -4.39 -10.78 -21.24
CA ASN A 179 -3.08 -11.03 -20.65
C ASN A 179 -3.24 -11.31 -19.15
N SER A 180 -3.74 -12.51 -18.83
CA SER A 180 -4.11 -12.84 -17.45
C SER A 180 -2.95 -12.76 -16.47
N VAL A 181 -1.71 -13.02 -16.90
CA VAL A 181 -0.49 -12.89 -16.08
C VAL A 181 0.40 -11.81 -16.66
N ALA A 182 0.85 -10.91 -15.82
CA ALA A 182 1.75 -9.84 -16.23
C ALA A 182 2.93 -9.69 -15.25
N VAL A 183 4.07 -9.24 -15.77
CA VAL A 183 5.33 -9.11 -15.03
C VAL A 183 5.81 -7.67 -15.08
N THR A 184 6.10 -7.11 -13.91
CA THR A 184 6.51 -5.72 -13.74
C THR A 184 7.76 -5.61 -12.88
N PRO A 185 8.96 -5.45 -13.45
CA PRO A 185 10.10 -4.95 -12.70
C PRO A 185 9.84 -3.52 -12.24
N LEU A 186 10.23 -3.21 -11.01
CA LEU A 186 10.06 -1.88 -10.43
C LEU A 186 11.16 -1.55 -9.42
N VAL A 187 11.34 -0.26 -9.20
CA VAL A 187 12.23 0.28 -8.16
C VAL A 187 11.38 1.01 -7.15
N ARG A 188 11.64 0.77 -5.87
CA ARG A 188 11.05 1.50 -4.75
C ARG A 188 12.11 2.38 -4.11
N PHE A 189 11.75 3.64 -3.89
CA PHE A 189 12.50 4.60 -3.10
C PHE A 189 11.70 4.95 -1.85
N PHE A 190 12.37 4.94 -0.71
CA PHE A 190 11.75 5.26 0.56
C PHE A 190 12.67 6.17 1.36
N LYS A 191 12.14 7.31 1.84
CA LYS A 191 12.83 8.24 2.72
C LYS A 191 11.86 8.94 3.67
N GLY A 192 12.02 8.70 4.97
CA GLY A 192 11.12 9.28 5.99
C GLY A 192 9.65 8.87 5.75
N PRO A 193 8.71 9.82 5.61
CA PRO A 193 7.29 9.51 5.38
C PRO A 193 6.94 9.21 3.91
N LEU A 194 7.90 9.41 3.00
CA LEU A 194 7.69 9.33 1.56
C LEU A 194 8.13 7.97 1.00
N LEU A 195 7.26 7.33 0.22
CA LEU A 195 7.57 6.17 -0.61
C LEU A 195 7.13 6.46 -2.04
N VAL A 196 8.00 6.14 -2.99
CA VAL A 196 7.72 6.22 -4.43
C VAL A 196 8.14 4.90 -5.07
N GLU A 197 7.30 4.36 -5.93
CA GLU A 197 7.62 3.21 -6.78
C GLU A 197 7.42 3.58 -8.23
N ALA A 198 8.33 3.15 -9.08
CA ALA A 198 8.23 3.27 -10.52
C ALA A 198 8.62 1.96 -11.17
N GLY A 199 7.81 1.48 -12.10
CA GLY A 199 8.01 0.23 -12.80
C GLY A 199 7.46 0.26 -14.22
N TYR A 200 7.70 -0.82 -14.94
CA TYR A 200 7.20 -0.97 -16.29
C TYR A 200 6.72 -2.41 -16.50
N ASN A 201 5.44 -2.55 -16.82
CA ASN A 201 4.84 -3.83 -17.11
C ASN A 201 5.29 -4.32 -18.48
N LEU A 202 6.07 -5.40 -18.51
CA LEU A 202 6.69 -5.94 -19.71
C LEU A 202 5.69 -6.69 -20.61
N THR A 203 4.57 -7.15 -20.05
CA THR A 203 3.57 -7.93 -20.77
C THR A 203 2.66 -7.05 -21.62
N VAL A 204 2.25 -5.92 -21.07
CA VAL A 204 1.29 -5.00 -21.74
C VAL A 204 1.89 -3.65 -22.12
N ASN A 205 3.20 -3.46 -21.86
CA ASN A 205 3.95 -2.25 -22.19
C ASN A 205 3.35 -0.99 -21.55
N GLN A 206 3.07 -1.03 -20.25
CA GLN A 206 2.49 0.10 -19.50
C GLN A 206 3.31 0.44 -18.27
N PRO A 207 3.39 1.73 -17.87
CA PRO A 207 4.05 2.13 -16.65
C PRO A 207 3.26 1.68 -15.42
N LEU A 208 3.99 1.44 -14.33
CA LEU A 208 3.47 1.32 -12.98
C LEU A 208 4.05 2.47 -12.15
N PHE A 209 3.19 3.14 -11.40
CA PHE A 209 3.60 4.19 -10.49
C PHE A 209 2.80 4.09 -9.20
N ASN A 210 3.48 4.17 -8.06
CA ASN A 210 2.85 4.23 -6.75
C ASN A 210 3.53 5.31 -5.91
N PHE A 211 2.73 6.01 -5.15
CA PHE A 211 3.16 7.04 -4.23
C PHE A 211 2.47 6.86 -2.88
N THR A 212 3.23 6.99 -1.79
CA THR A 212 2.65 7.01 -0.44
C THR A 212 3.32 8.10 0.37
N TYR A 213 2.50 8.92 1.03
CA TYR A 213 2.94 9.93 1.97
C TYR A 213 2.17 9.88 3.28
N ARG A 214 2.88 10.00 4.41
CA ARG A 214 2.31 9.97 5.77
C ARG A 214 2.57 11.26 6.51
N PHE A 215 1.58 11.75 7.27
CA PHE A 215 1.67 12.98 8.05
C PHE A 215 0.74 12.95 9.28
#